data_c0b8a5ff8d6a89f0cbdb36b0ab97f9f2
#
_entry.id   c0b8a5ff8d6a89f0cbdb36b0ab97f9f2
#
_cell.length_a   1.000
_cell.length_b   1.000
_cell.length_c   1.000
_cell.angle_alpha   90.00
_cell.angle_beta   90.00
_cell.angle_gamma   90.00
#
_symmetry.space_group_name_H-M   'P 1'
#
loop_
_entity.id
_entity.type
_entity.pdbx_description
1 polymer ?
#
loop_
_entity_poly.entity_id
_entity_poly.type
_entity_poly.pdbx_seq_one_letter_code
_entity_poly.pdbx_strand_id
1 'polypeptide(L)'
;MAQTPAPPPPYSDAVEANGMLYVSGQIGRANGQLVTESFPAEAHQVMKNVGEILRKRMLTHDDLVSVTIYLKDMKNYAAINEVYRTYFRGARLPARVCIAVAELPLNANVEIAGIAQMKRVK
;
A
#
# COMPACT_ATOMS: atom_id res chain seq x y z
N MET A 1 -3.59 35.93 3.37
CA MET A 1 -3.14 35.61 2.01
C MET A 1 -3.51 34.20 1.65
N ALA A 2 -4.20 34.02 0.55
CA ALA A 2 -4.56 32.67 0.09
C ALA A 2 -3.33 31.95 -0.40
N GLN A 3 -3.12 30.72 0.04
CA GLN A 3 -2.04 29.89 -0.47
C GLN A 3 -2.48 29.21 -1.75
N THR A 4 -1.58 29.15 -2.72
CA THR A 4 -1.83 28.36 -3.91
C THR A 4 -1.84 26.89 -3.53
N PRO A 5 -2.91 26.14 -3.89
CA PRO A 5 -2.92 24.70 -3.60
C PRO A 5 -1.74 24.01 -4.30
N ALA A 6 -1.21 22.99 -3.65
CA ALA A 6 -0.19 22.15 -4.27
C ALA A 6 -0.75 21.53 -5.54
N PRO A 7 0.06 21.37 -6.60
CA PRO A 7 -0.40 20.67 -7.79
C PRO A 7 -0.76 19.22 -7.44
N PRO A 8 -1.67 18.60 -8.20
CA PRO A 8 -1.96 17.19 -7.98
C PRO A 8 -0.70 16.35 -8.22
N PRO A 9 -0.56 15.19 -7.58
CA PRO A 9 0.59 14.32 -7.81
C PRO A 9 0.67 13.91 -9.27
N PRO A 10 1.88 13.70 -9.80
CA PRO A 10 2.08 13.35 -11.21
C PRO A 10 1.82 11.87 -11.49
N TYR A 11 0.87 11.24 -10.80
CA TYR A 11 0.52 9.84 -10.96
C TYR A 11 -0.89 9.60 -10.43
N SER A 12 -1.47 8.46 -10.81
CA SER A 12 -2.76 8.00 -10.31
C SER A 12 -2.54 7.08 -9.11
N ASP A 13 -3.48 7.07 -8.18
CA ASP A 13 -3.45 6.11 -7.06
C ASP A 13 -3.55 4.68 -7.57
N ALA A 14 -4.32 4.46 -8.63
CA ALA A 14 -4.45 3.15 -9.26
C ALA A 14 -4.86 3.30 -10.71
N VAL A 15 -4.47 2.32 -11.52
CA VAL A 15 -4.82 2.26 -12.94
C VAL A 15 -5.35 0.87 -13.25
N GLU A 16 -6.52 0.80 -13.90
CA GLU A 16 -7.09 -0.45 -14.36
C GLU A 16 -6.68 -0.70 -15.80
N ALA A 17 -6.16 -1.89 -16.09
CA ALA A 17 -5.76 -2.29 -17.43
C ALA A 17 -5.82 -3.81 -17.54
N ASN A 18 -6.44 -4.30 -18.62
CA ASN A 18 -6.50 -5.73 -18.94
C ASN A 18 -7.01 -6.60 -17.78
N GLY A 19 -8.02 -6.12 -17.07
CA GLY A 19 -8.62 -6.87 -15.95
C GLY A 19 -7.79 -6.85 -14.67
N MET A 20 -6.74 -6.05 -14.62
CA MET A 20 -5.89 -5.89 -13.44
C MET A 20 -5.96 -4.47 -12.93
N LEU A 21 -5.81 -4.31 -11.63
CA LEU A 21 -5.72 -3.00 -10.99
C LEU A 21 -4.30 -2.83 -10.46
N TYR A 22 -3.60 -1.83 -10.98
CA TYR A 22 -2.24 -1.48 -10.58
C TYR A 22 -2.32 -0.40 -9.50
N VAL A 23 -1.94 -0.75 -8.28
CA VAL A 23 -2.01 0.16 -7.13
C VAL A 23 -0.65 0.80 -6.91
N SER A 24 -0.61 2.12 -6.94
CA SER A 24 0.61 2.88 -6.69
C SER A 24 1.11 2.66 -5.27
N GLY A 25 2.40 2.82 -5.07
CA GLY A 25 3.02 2.68 -3.77
C GLY A 25 2.36 3.59 -2.74
N GLN A 26 1.99 3.02 -1.61
CA GLN A 26 1.36 3.71 -0.49
C GLN A 26 2.30 3.75 0.69
N ILE A 27 2.43 4.92 1.30
CA ILE A 27 3.10 5.08 2.59
C ILE A 27 2.05 5.29 3.68
N GLY A 28 2.46 5.31 4.93
CA GLY A 28 1.52 5.38 6.05
C GLY A 28 1.04 6.80 6.36
N ARG A 29 0.45 7.47 5.37
CA ARG A 29 -0.10 8.81 5.53
C ARG A 29 -1.56 8.75 5.97
N ALA A 30 -1.88 9.59 6.94
CA ALA A 30 -3.27 9.84 7.34
C ALA A 30 -3.40 11.34 7.56
N ASN A 31 -4.46 11.94 7.01
CA ASN A 31 -4.70 13.39 7.15
C ASN A 31 -3.50 14.22 6.69
N GLY A 32 -2.84 13.80 5.61
CA GLY A 32 -1.72 14.53 5.02
C GLY A 32 -0.38 14.35 5.73
N GLN A 33 -0.32 13.58 6.80
CA GLN A 33 0.89 13.39 7.59
C GLN A 33 1.23 11.92 7.75
N LEU A 34 2.52 11.63 7.85
CA LEU A 34 2.99 10.27 8.11
C LEU A 34 2.65 9.89 9.56
N VAL A 35 2.13 8.67 9.75
CA VAL A 35 1.91 8.10 11.08
C VAL A 35 3.27 7.71 11.65
N THR A 36 3.64 8.28 12.80
CA THR A 36 4.97 8.13 13.38
C THR A 36 4.98 7.53 14.78
N GLU A 37 3.84 7.06 15.28
CA GLU A 37 3.73 6.54 16.63
C GLU A 37 4.59 5.30 16.86
N SER A 38 4.60 4.41 15.87
CA SER A 38 5.39 3.17 15.90
C SER A 38 5.45 2.58 14.50
N PHE A 39 6.35 1.65 14.25
CA PHE A 39 6.39 0.96 12.98
C PHE A 39 5.10 0.16 12.71
N PRO A 40 4.56 -0.62 13.68
CA PRO A 40 3.28 -1.29 13.43
C PRO A 40 2.14 -0.33 13.08
N ALA A 41 2.06 0.83 13.75
CA ALA A 41 1.02 1.81 13.44
C ALA A 41 1.16 2.35 12.02
N GLU A 42 2.38 2.66 11.61
CA GLU A 42 2.68 3.11 10.25
C GLU A 42 2.32 2.03 9.23
N ALA A 43 2.72 0.79 9.49
CA ALA A 43 2.45 -0.34 8.60
C ALA A 43 0.94 -0.61 8.46
N HIS A 44 0.19 -0.54 9.55
CA HIS A 44 -1.26 -0.67 9.50
C HIS A 44 -1.88 0.44 8.63
N GLN A 45 -1.38 1.66 8.74
CA GLN A 45 -1.90 2.75 7.92
C GLN A 45 -1.62 2.52 6.43
N VAL A 46 -0.45 1.98 6.09
CA VAL A 46 -0.14 1.61 4.70
C VAL A 46 -1.16 0.60 4.18
N MET A 47 -1.42 -0.46 4.94
CA MET A 47 -2.37 -1.50 4.52
C MET A 47 -3.80 -0.96 4.42
N LYS A 48 -4.19 -0.05 5.32
CA LYS A 48 -5.49 0.61 5.22
C LYS A 48 -5.60 1.47 3.97
N ASN A 49 -4.53 2.17 3.62
CA ASN A 49 -4.51 3.01 2.42
C ASN A 49 -4.64 2.17 1.14
N VAL A 50 -3.93 1.04 1.07
CA VAL A 50 -4.08 0.09 -0.02
C VAL A 50 -5.52 -0.44 -0.08
N GLY A 51 -6.06 -0.81 1.08
CA GLY A 51 -7.43 -1.32 1.18
C GLY A 51 -8.47 -0.31 0.73
N GLU A 52 -8.28 0.96 1.01
CA GLU A 52 -9.21 2.03 0.60
C GLU A 52 -9.23 2.18 -0.93
N ILE A 53 -8.06 2.07 -1.57
CA ILE A 53 -7.98 2.11 -3.04
C ILE A 53 -8.69 0.90 -3.64
N LEU A 54 -8.47 -0.28 -3.06
CA LEU A 54 -9.15 -1.51 -3.50
C LEU A 54 -10.67 -1.41 -3.32
N ARG A 55 -11.11 -0.91 -2.16
CA ARG A 55 -12.53 -0.81 -1.83
C ARG A 55 -13.29 0.05 -2.83
N LYS A 56 -12.68 1.10 -3.35
CA LYS A 56 -13.31 1.98 -4.37
C LYS A 56 -13.67 1.22 -5.64
N ARG A 57 -13.08 0.05 -5.85
CA ARG A 57 -13.37 -0.81 -7.00
C ARG A 57 -14.01 -2.12 -6.59
N MET A 58 -14.57 -2.15 -5.37
CA MET A 58 -15.25 -3.32 -4.81
C MET A 58 -14.33 -4.53 -4.68
N LEU A 59 -13.05 -4.27 -4.40
CA LEU A 59 -12.04 -5.30 -4.17
C LEU A 59 -11.61 -5.28 -2.70
N THR A 60 -10.97 -6.36 -2.28
CA THR A 60 -10.35 -6.46 -0.96
C THR A 60 -8.88 -6.84 -1.12
N HIS A 61 -8.15 -6.89 -0.02
CA HIS A 61 -6.75 -7.33 -0.04
C HIS A 61 -6.61 -8.74 -0.62
N ASP A 62 -7.62 -9.58 -0.49
CA ASP A 62 -7.59 -10.95 -1.03
C ASP A 62 -7.57 -10.99 -2.55
N ASP A 63 -7.90 -9.89 -3.21
CA ASP A 63 -7.83 -9.78 -4.67
C ASP A 63 -6.43 -9.42 -5.17
N LEU A 64 -5.51 -9.09 -4.27
CA LEU A 64 -4.12 -8.84 -4.64
C LEU A 64 -3.46 -10.13 -5.13
N VAL A 65 -2.76 -10.04 -6.25
CA VAL A 65 -2.02 -11.18 -6.83
C VAL A 65 -0.50 -10.99 -6.73
N SER A 66 -0.06 -9.74 -6.64
CA SER A 66 1.36 -9.42 -6.54
C SER A 66 1.53 -8.20 -5.63
N VAL A 67 2.49 -8.27 -4.72
CA VAL A 67 2.75 -7.20 -3.77
C VAL A 67 4.26 -6.97 -3.70
N THR A 68 4.66 -5.71 -3.67
CA THR A 68 6.04 -5.33 -3.39
C THR A 68 6.05 -4.48 -2.13
N ILE A 69 6.88 -4.87 -1.16
CA ILE A 69 7.08 -4.13 0.08
C ILE A 69 8.48 -3.55 0.07
N TYR A 70 8.56 -2.24 0.29
CA TYR A 70 9.81 -1.52 0.42
C TYR A 70 9.98 -1.13 1.86
N LEU A 71 11.09 -1.55 2.48
CA LEU A 71 11.44 -1.20 3.86
C LEU A 71 12.66 -0.29 3.85
N LYS A 72 12.64 0.70 4.72
CA LYS A 72 13.83 1.51 4.94
C LYS A 72 14.91 0.72 5.69
N ASP A 73 14.49 -0.22 6.54
CA ASP A 73 15.38 -1.07 7.32
C ASP A 73 14.81 -2.47 7.41
N MET A 74 15.61 -3.48 7.01
CA MET A 74 15.17 -4.88 7.02
C MET A 74 14.96 -5.43 8.43
N LYS A 75 15.42 -4.73 9.48
CA LYS A 75 15.11 -5.11 10.86
C LYS A 75 13.61 -5.15 11.14
N ASN A 76 12.81 -4.45 10.33
CA ASN A 76 11.36 -4.41 10.45
C ASN A 76 10.66 -5.55 9.69
N TYR A 77 11.42 -6.52 9.15
CA TYR A 77 10.85 -7.58 8.33
C TYR A 77 9.82 -8.43 9.09
N ALA A 78 10.15 -8.86 10.30
CA ALA A 78 9.21 -9.65 11.11
C ALA A 78 7.97 -8.82 11.48
N ALA A 79 8.16 -7.55 11.81
CA ALA A 79 7.06 -6.67 12.19
C ALA A 79 6.10 -6.42 11.02
N ILE A 80 6.63 -6.19 9.80
CA ILE A 80 5.74 -6.01 8.64
C ILE A 80 4.97 -7.29 8.33
N ASN A 81 5.60 -8.44 8.48
CA ASN A 81 4.92 -9.71 8.23
C ASN A 81 3.73 -9.92 9.16
N GLU A 82 3.88 -9.57 10.45
CA GLU A 82 2.79 -9.69 11.40
C GLU A 82 1.61 -8.79 11.05
N VAL A 83 1.88 -7.53 10.72
CA VAL A 83 0.82 -6.59 10.31
C VAL A 83 0.17 -7.05 9.01
N TYR A 84 0.99 -7.35 8.02
CA TYR A 84 0.57 -7.71 6.67
C TYR A 84 -0.43 -8.88 6.68
N ARG A 85 -0.08 -9.98 7.38
CA ARG A 85 -0.90 -11.19 7.36
C ARG A 85 -2.30 -10.96 7.92
N THR A 86 -2.50 -9.96 8.76
CA THR A 86 -3.81 -9.71 9.38
C THR A 86 -4.84 -9.17 8.39
N TYR A 87 -4.41 -8.75 7.21
CA TYR A 87 -5.31 -8.18 6.19
C TYR A 87 -5.82 -9.21 5.18
N PHE A 88 -5.33 -10.44 5.24
CA PHE A 88 -5.73 -11.49 4.30
C PHE A 88 -6.57 -12.54 5.00
N ARG A 89 -7.72 -12.87 4.41
CA ARG A 89 -8.67 -13.86 4.95
C ARG A 89 -8.78 -15.10 4.08
N GLY A 90 -8.37 -15.00 2.81
CA GLY A 90 -8.41 -16.12 1.88
C GLY A 90 -7.26 -17.09 2.11
N ALA A 91 -7.37 -18.28 1.54
CA ALA A 91 -6.34 -19.30 1.65
C ALA A 91 -5.12 -18.97 0.80
N ARG A 92 -5.30 -18.17 -0.26
CA ARG A 92 -4.20 -17.80 -1.16
C ARG A 92 -3.68 -16.40 -0.82
N LEU A 93 -2.40 -16.33 -0.49
CA LEU A 93 -1.70 -15.07 -0.34
C LEU A 93 -1.13 -14.62 -1.69
N PRO A 94 -0.92 -13.31 -1.93
CA PRO A 94 -0.30 -12.87 -3.16
C PRO A 94 1.17 -13.28 -3.23
N ALA A 95 1.70 -13.36 -4.45
CA ALA A 95 3.14 -13.40 -4.64
C ALA A 95 3.73 -12.09 -4.12
N ARG A 96 4.92 -12.14 -3.52
CA ARG A 96 5.45 -10.97 -2.83
C ARG A 96 6.96 -10.87 -2.91
N VAL A 97 7.45 -9.64 -3.03
CA VAL A 97 8.86 -9.28 -2.83
C VAL A 97 8.92 -8.27 -1.69
N CYS A 98 9.90 -8.41 -0.82
CA CYS A 98 10.17 -7.43 0.24
C CYS A 98 11.67 -7.09 0.17
N ILE A 99 11.97 -5.82 -0.05
CA ILE A 99 13.34 -5.34 -0.21
C ILE A 99 13.59 -4.11 0.65
N ALA A 100 14.84 -3.93 1.05
CA ALA A 100 15.26 -2.71 1.73
C ALA A 100 15.73 -1.69 0.71
N VAL A 101 15.42 -0.42 0.95
CA VAL A 101 15.79 0.70 0.09
C VAL A 101 16.48 1.78 0.92
N ALA A 102 17.23 2.66 0.24
CA ALA A 102 17.96 3.72 0.92
C ALA A 102 17.03 4.76 1.55
N GLU A 103 15.97 5.14 0.83
CA GLU A 103 15.04 6.18 1.27
C GLU A 103 13.66 5.94 0.71
N LEU A 104 12.65 6.47 1.39
CA LEU A 104 11.27 6.48 0.95
C LEU A 104 10.70 7.89 1.09
N PRO A 105 9.60 8.20 0.36
CA PRO A 105 8.98 9.53 0.45
C PRO A 105 8.63 9.87 1.90
N LEU A 106 8.79 11.14 2.25
CA LEU A 106 8.49 11.67 3.59
C LEU A 106 9.23 10.94 4.71
N ASN A 107 10.37 10.33 4.38
CA ASN A 107 11.14 9.55 5.35
C ASN A 107 10.34 8.38 5.95
N ALA A 108 9.45 7.82 5.15
CA ALA A 108 8.65 6.66 5.56
C ALA A 108 9.54 5.45 5.82
N ASN A 109 9.09 4.55 6.68
CA ASN A 109 9.80 3.32 6.99
C ASN A 109 9.30 2.14 6.15
N VAL A 110 8.15 2.27 5.51
CA VAL A 110 7.55 1.21 4.70
C VAL A 110 6.69 1.81 3.61
N GLU A 111 6.74 1.19 2.43
CA GLU A 111 5.89 1.51 1.30
C GLU A 111 5.44 0.21 0.65
N ILE A 112 4.18 0.14 0.23
CA ILE A 112 3.63 -1.08 -0.38
C ILE A 112 2.92 -0.70 -1.67
N ALA A 113 3.28 -1.40 -2.75
CA ALA A 113 2.60 -1.35 -4.05
C ALA A 113 2.05 -2.72 -4.37
N GLY A 114 1.05 -2.79 -5.22
CA GLY A 114 0.46 -4.08 -5.56
C GLY A 114 -0.30 -4.09 -6.86
N ILE A 115 -0.63 -5.31 -7.28
CA ILE A 115 -1.47 -5.56 -8.44
C ILE A 115 -2.59 -6.47 -7.99
N ALA A 116 -3.83 -6.07 -8.25
CA ALA A 116 -5.01 -6.85 -7.90
C ALA A 116 -5.73 -7.30 -9.17
N GLN A 117 -6.41 -8.42 -9.09
CA GLN A 117 -7.25 -8.91 -10.17
C GLN A 117 -8.66 -8.34 -9.99
N MET A 118 -9.18 -7.71 -11.07
CA MET A 118 -10.54 -7.22 -11.06
C MET A 118 -11.51 -8.40 -11.10
N LYS A 119 -12.62 -8.28 -10.38
CA LYS A 119 -13.65 -9.31 -10.40
C LYS A 119 -14.37 -9.30 -11.74
N ARG A 120 -14.58 -10.49 -12.29
CA ARG A 120 -15.33 -10.59 -13.54
C ARG A 120 -16.81 -10.34 -13.26
N VAL A 121 -17.42 -9.55 -14.14
CA VAL A 121 -18.88 -9.40 -14.16
C VAL A 121 -19.42 -10.56 -15.00
N LYS A 122 -20.32 -11.32 -14.42
CA LYS A 122 -20.98 -12.41 -15.15
C LYS A 122 -22.26 -11.90 -15.79
#